data_a033b4b1e733a5564e6cba256c32611e
#
_entry.id   a033b4b1e733a5564e6cba256c32611e
#
_cell.length_a   1.000
_cell.length_b   1.000
_cell.length_c   1.000
_cell.angle_alpha   90.00
_cell.angle_beta   90.00
_cell.angle_gamma   90.00
#
_symmetry.space_group_name_H-M   'P 1'
#
loop_
_entity.id
_entity.type
_entity.pdbx_description
1 polymer ?
#
loop_
_entity_poly.entity_id
_entity_poly.type
_entity_poly.pdbx_seq_one_letter_code
_entity_poly.pdbx_strand_id
1 'polypeptide(L)'
;MKRSFYLLGMLLSGGVALAQQDAEGRVGINTSNPVASLDISRNEALLKDAETQKQAQGVSFPNFSTEERSKFENVAVGTMIFNTDKQCLEMYFGLKGGRAHWDCIPNATSAQSQNVAIVPAGFEGVYVAGVPFTGANKVKFELQNNGFSPISNVNFARAVSLQNGGASIGIKGGENKSISLQAGSKTTLSYTLTGTPEEGVLMANFNHLGLTADQQAQVGLGSASVANKDNYTVSLYYQPTNTVVPGKINNGAEKVTIKIPYTNGKGSYNAVNINNIRTAPGQGGDVNNLSLSIPAGNFGVKGELTATIKVEGDGEYLVKQMAPGEQYVIATFPIDMNGTRYDVVLKGIGGIPDRCFGKTTLECVGYGANVKEHEFIYVPIEGPDGRTWLNNNLGAEYANINSPHFNPAQGAKSLTDENAYGSLFQWGRKPDGHELMNWKTSTHGTPANPSLQWKSDSQLKSFEDPCPAGYHTPTTDELRALHLAVTGTLYLIDDPKFIVSNGLNLTVAGYRSYTVAVRSGSTGRYMSRSEHSGIERTHCRLGFSTSGKRQKRIVGQNIILINS
;
A
#
# COMPACT_ATOMS: atom_id res chain seq x y z
N MET A 1 -55.22 70.04 -71.96
CA MET A 1 -55.39 69.73 -70.52
C MET A 1 -55.43 68.23 -70.35
N LYS A 2 -54.70 67.73 -69.38
CA LYS A 2 -54.67 66.30 -68.98
C LYS A 2 -53.83 65.32 -69.88
N ARG A 3 -52.54 65.37 -69.80
CA ARG A 3 -51.66 64.26 -70.12
C ARG A 3 -50.20 64.57 -69.66
N SER A 4 -49.97 64.68 -68.36
CA SER A 4 -48.57 64.86 -67.88
C SER A 4 -48.45 64.46 -66.39
N PHE A 5 -49.10 63.37 -66.00
CA PHE A 5 -48.99 62.92 -64.57
C PHE A 5 -48.74 61.44 -64.39
N TYR A 6 -48.36 60.68 -65.44
CA TYR A 6 -48.16 59.26 -65.31
C TYR A 6 -46.73 58.80 -65.58
N LEU A 7 -45.75 59.72 -65.69
CA LEU A 7 -44.34 59.35 -65.96
C LEU A 7 -43.39 59.57 -64.78
N LEU A 8 -43.91 59.89 -63.57
CA LEU A 8 -43.09 60.08 -62.37
C LEU A 8 -43.25 58.97 -61.35
N GLY A 9 -44.04 57.93 -61.67
CA GLY A 9 -44.34 56.82 -60.75
C GLY A 9 -43.57 55.53 -60.97
N MET A 10 -42.71 55.43 -61.99
CA MET A 10 -42.09 54.16 -62.36
C MET A 10 -40.55 54.12 -62.28
N LEU A 11 -39.95 55.08 -61.57
CA LEU A 11 -38.50 55.15 -61.36
C LEU A 11 -38.04 54.96 -59.91
N LEU A 12 -38.92 54.41 -59.04
CA LEU A 12 -38.63 54.20 -57.62
C LEU A 12 -38.75 52.77 -57.14
N SER A 13 -38.62 51.77 -58.07
CA SER A 13 -38.60 50.35 -57.70
C SER A 13 -37.32 49.61 -58.09
N GLY A 14 -36.25 50.32 -58.37
CA GLY A 14 -34.88 49.75 -58.39
C GLY A 14 -34.32 49.83 -56.99
N GLY A 15 -34.38 48.72 -56.23
CA GLY A 15 -33.78 48.66 -54.91
C GLY A 15 -32.28 48.79 -54.97
N VAL A 16 -31.81 50.01 -54.94
CA VAL A 16 -30.38 50.31 -54.72
C VAL A 16 -30.17 50.15 -53.21
N ALA A 17 -29.40 49.17 -52.83
CA ALA A 17 -28.88 49.08 -51.49
C ALA A 17 -27.92 50.24 -51.27
N LEU A 18 -28.43 51.40 -50.88
CA LEU A 18 -27.63 52.54 -50.51
C LEU A 18 -27.09 52.34 -49.11
N ALA A 19 -25.77 52.47 -48.94
CA ALA A 19 -25.21 52.68 -47.61
C ALA A 19 -25.86 53.97 -47.03
N GLN A 20 -26.60 53.85 -45.96
CA GLN A 20 -27.29 54.95 -45.33
C GLN A 20 -26.38 55.54 -44.24
N GLN A 21 -26.01 56.80 -44.43
CA GLN A 21 -25.26 57.57 -43.43
C GLN A 21 -26.29 58.23 -42.47
N ASP A 22 -26.12 58.02 -41.14
CA ASP A 22 -26.90 58.72 -40.13
C ASP A 22 -26.41 60.17 -39.91
N ALA A 23 -27.13 60.97 -39.10
CA ALA A 23 -26.77 62.33 -38.78
C ALA A 23 -25.48 62.47 -37.96
N GLU A 24 -24.90 61.37 -37.45
CA GLU A 24 -23.69 61.29 -36.69
C GLU A 24 -22.49 60.81 -37.53
N GLY A 25 -22.67 60.61 -38.81
CA GLY A 25 -21.58 60.21 -39.74
C GLY A 25 -21.27 58.71 -39.75
N ARG A 26 -22.15 57.86 -39.23
CA ARG A 26 -22.05 56.39 -39.30
C ARG A 26 -22.64 55.85 -40.62
N VAL A 27 -22.01 54.80 -41.13
CA VAL A 27 -22.46 54.10 -42.34
C VAL A 27 -23.00 52.74 -41.96
N GLY A 28 -24.29 52.51 -42.24
CA GLY A 28 -24.93 51.21 -42.07
C GLY A 28 -25.14 50.52 -43.40
N ILE A 29 -24.78 49.24 -43.51
CA ILE A 29 -25.15 48.32 -44.59
C ILE A 29 -26.08 47.28 -44.04
N ASN A 30 -27.30 47.18 -44.59
CA ASN A 30 -28.39 46.31 -44.10
C ASN A 30 -28.88 46.65 -42.68
N THR A 31 -28.58 47.86 -42.15
CA THR A 31 -29.08 48.40 -40.90
C THR A 31 -29.37 49.88 -41.05
N SER A 32 -30.51 50.32 -40.49
CA SER A 32 -30.88 51.73 -40.44
C SER A 32 -30.43 52.42 -39.11
N ASN A 33 -29.88 51.63 -38.21
CA ASN A 33 -29.44 52.13 -36.90
C ASN A 33 -28.01 51.64 -36.57
N PRO A 34 -26.98 52.15 -37.27
CA PRO A 34 -25.59 51.67 -37.12
C PRO A 34 -25.04 51.99 -35.74
N VAL A 35 -24.47 50.98 -35.07
CA VAL A 35 -23.84 51.12 -33.73
C VAL A 35 -22.34 51.41 -33.77
N ALA A 36 -21.74 51.39 -34.98
CA ALA A 36 -20.34 51.70 -35.20
C ALA A 36 -20.18 52.63 -36.43
N SER A 37 -19.01 53.26 -36.66
CA SER A 37 -18.77 54.15 -37.80
C SER A 37 -19.03 53.44 -39.15
N LEU A 38 -18.81 52.13 -39.23
CA LEU A 38 -19.23 51.24 -40.28
C LEU A 38 -19.90 50.03 -39.62
N ASP A 39 -21.17 49.83 -39.84
CA ASP A 39 -21.94 48.70 -39.33
C ASP A 39 -22.53 47.91 -40.50
N ILE A 40 -22.08 46.65 -40.62
CA ILE A 40 -22.52 45.74 -41.66
C ILE A 40 -23.31 44.62 -41.03
N SER A 41 -24.59 44.79 -40.99
CA SER A 41 -25.51 43.82 -40.39
C SER A 41 -25.95 42.77 -41.43
N ARG A 42 -26.34 41.61 -40.90
CA ARG A 42 -26.85 40.52 -41.70
C ARG A 42 -28.17 40.92 -42.41
N ASN A 43 -28.28 40.65 -43.71
CA ASN A 43 -29.52 40.86 -44.41
C ASN A 43 -30.48 39.70 -44.22
N GLU A 44 -31.44 39.88 -43.32
CA GLU A 44 -32.44 38.87 -42.96
C GLU A 44 -33.38 38.50 -44.12
N ALA A 45 -33.57 39.41 -45.11
CA ALA A 45 -34.42 39.15 -46.27
C ALA A 45 -33.81 38.07 -47.15
N LEU A 46 -32.47 38.04 -47.30
CA LEU A 46 -31.74 37.03 -48.08
C LEU A 46 -31.76 35.64 -47.46
N LEU A 47 -32.14 35.52 -46.19
CA LEU A 47 -32.17 34.22 -45.48
C LEU A 47 -33.53 33.53 -45.60
N LYS A 48 -34.53 34.17 -46.17
CA LYS A 48 -35.89 33.64 -46.28
C LYS A 48 -36.12 32.82 -47.52
N ASP A 49 -35.22 32.88 -48.51
CA ASP A 49 -35.33 32.17 -49.78
C ASP A 49 -34.14 31.21 -49.93
N ALA A 50 -34.42 29.97 -50.37
CA ALA A 50 -33.40 28.92 -50.46
C ALA A 50 -32.28 29.23 -51.49
N GLU A 51 -32.58 30.01 -52.52
CA GLU A 51 -31.58 30.41 -53.52
C GLU A 51 -30.72 31.58 -53.04
N THR A 52 -31.33 32.56 -52.36
CA THR A 52 -30.59 33.72 -51.82
C THR A 52 -29.76 33.37 -50.60
N GLN A 53 -30.12 32.31 -49.83
CA GLN A 53 -29.28 31.78 -48.75
C GLN A 53 -27.90 31.30 -49.20
N LYS A 54 -27.75 30.99 -50.49
CA LYS A 54 -26.46 30.57 -51.06
C LYS A 54 -25.51 31.75 -51.32
N GLN A 55 -26.00 32.99 -51.19
CA GLN A 55 -25.18 34.18 -51.40
C GLN A 55 -24.39 34.50 -50.15
N ALA A 56 -23.05 34.60 -50.31
CA ALA A 56 -22.17 34.99 -49.19
C ALA A 56 -22.50 36.42 -48.73
N GLN A 57 -22.64 36.56 -47.43
CA GLN A 57 -22.75 37.86 -46.76
C GLN A 57 -21.47 38.10 -45.94
N GLY A 58 -20.82 39.23 -46.12
CA GLY A 58 -19.58 39.55 -45.40
C GLY A 58 -18.85 40.71 -46.07
N VAL A 59 -17.61 40.91 -45.66
CA VAL A 59 -16.71 41.92 -46.23
C VAL A 59 -15.60 41.22 -47.01
N SER A 60 -15.45 41.56 -48.26
CA SER A 60 -14.30 41.15 -49.07
C SER A 60 -13.23 42.26 -48.99
N PHE A 61 -12.06 41.88 -48.51
CA PHE A 61 -10.91 42.81 -48.44
C PHE A 61 -10.11 42.69 -49.74
N PRO A 62 -9.44 43.77 -50.14
CA PRO A 62 -8.54 43.73 -51.30
C PRO A 62 -7.48 42.64 -51.17
N ASN A 63 -7.25 41.86 -52.20
CA ASN A 63 -6.32 40.77 -52.24
C ASN A 63 -4.96 41.21 -52.79
N PHE A 64 -3.89 40.95 -52.08
CA PHE A 64 -2.52 41.24 -52.45
C PHE A 64 -1.58 40.12 -52.05
N SER A 65 -0.56 39.86 -52.90
CA SER A 65 0.58 39.06 -52.52
C SER A 65 1.50 39.80 -51.54
N THR A 66 2.40 39.12 -50.89
CA THR A 66 3.41 39.73 -50.02
C THR A 66 4.30 40.71 -50.78
N GLU A 67 4.62 40.40 -52.06
CA GLU A 67 5.40 41.25 -52.93
C GLU A 67 4.65 42.54 -53.31
N GLU A 68 3.40 42.44 -53.73
CA GLU A 68 2.55 43.59 -54.09
C GLU A 68 2.36 44.53 -52.89
N ARG A 69 2.06 43.96 -51.71
CA ARG A 69 1.94 44.69 -50.44
C ARG A 69 3.23 45.44 -50.06
N SER A 70 4.40 44.88 -50.38
CA SER A 70 5.69 45.53 -50.09
C SER A 70 5.92 46.85 -50.83
N LYS A 71 5.13 47.11 -51.90
CA LYS A 71 5.21 48.34 -52.70
C LYS A 71 4.30 49.47 -52.19
N PHE A 72 3.54 49.21 -51.10
CA PHE A 72 2.63 50.21 -50.55
C PHE A 72 3.42 51.32 -49.86
N GLU A 73 3.07 52.56 -50.17
CA GLU A 73 3.62 53.78 -49.51
C GLU A 73 2.52 54.52 -48.74
N ASN A 74 2.87 55.22 -47.69
CA ASN A 74 1.98 56.07 -46.90
C ASN A 74 0.72 55.33 -46.37
N VAL A 75 0.89 54.10 -45.94
CA VAL A 75 -0.23 53.26 -45.41
C VAL A 75 -0.64 53.73 -44.04
N ALA A 76 -1.93 53.93 -43.83
CA ALA A 76 -2.50 54.25 -42.52
C ALA A 76 -2.47 53.00 -41.59
N VAL A 77 -2.12 53.19 -40.30
CA VAL A 77 -2.19 52.14 -39.29
C VAL A 77 -3.64 51.65 -39.20
N GLY A 78 -3.85 50.35 -39.19
CA GLY A 78 -5.16 49.72 -39.20
C GLY A 78 -5.68 49.34 -40.59
N THR A 79 -4.93 49.68 -41.71
CA THR A 79 -5.28 49.19 -43.03
C THR A 79 -5.26 47.67 -43.09
N MET A 80 -6.31 47.06 -43.62
CA MET A 80 -6.48 45.62 -43.72
C MET A 80 -6.54 45.15 -45.19
N ILE A 81 -5.84 44.05 -45.48
CA ILE A 81 -5.82 43.37 -46.78
C ILE A 81 -5.88 41.85 -46.54
N PHE A 82 -6.34 41.13 -47.55
CA PHE A 82 -6.16 39.66 -47.58
C PHE A 82 -4.85 39.33 -48.29
N ASN A 83 -3.88 38.77 -47.57
CA ASN A 83 -2.61 38.33 -48.17
C ASN A 83 -2.75 36.95 -48.77
N THR A 84 -2.62 36.84 -50.10
CA THR A 84 -2.81 35.61 -50.86
C THR A 84 -1.71 34.58 -50.66
N ASP A 85 -0.48 35.02 -50.36
CA ASP A 85 0.64 34.11 -50.06
C ASP A 85 0.53 33.49 -48.68
N LYS A 86 0.11 34.31 -47.70
CA LYS A 86 -0.06 33.90 -46.30
C LYS A 86 -1.45 33.32 -45.99
N GLN A 87 -2.40 33.52 -46.93
CA GLN A 87 -3.81 33.11 -46.79
C GLN A 87 -4.46 33.61 -45.49
N CYS A 88 -4.21 34.85 -45.11
CA CYS A 88 -4.73 35.48 -43.93
C CYS A 88 -5.13 36.93 -44.16
N LEU A 89 -6.03 37.45 -43.33
CA LEU A 89 -6.28 38.89 -43.23
C LEU A 89 -5.13 39.55 -42.50
N GLU A 90 -4.35 40.37 -43.20
CA GLU A 90 -3.26 41.15 -42.61
C GLU A 90 -3.73 42.57 -42.25
N MET A 91 -3.23 43.08 -41.14
CA MET A 91 -3.38 44.45 -40.72
C MET A 91 -2.01 45.14 -40.64
N TYR A 92 -1.97 46.38 -41.03
CA TYR A 92 -0.78 47.24 -40.86
C TYR A 92 -0.70 47.82 -39.47
N PHE A 93 0.34 47.51 -38.73
CA PHE A 93 0.59 47.98 -37.35
C PHE A 93 1.55 49.18 -37.26
N GLY A 94 1.93 49.79 -38.42
CA GLY A 94 2.88 50.86 -38.47
C GLY A 94 4.31 50.40 -38.72
N LEU A 95 5.30 51.22 -38.33
CA LEU A 95 6.72 50.89 -38.49
C LEU A 95 7.27 50.21 -37.25
N LYS A 96 7.97 49.09 -37.44
CA LYS A 96 8.73 48.41 -36.39
C LYS A 96 10.21 48.36 -36.83
N GLY A 97 11.08 49.09 -36.10
CA GLY A 97 12.48 49.18 -36.47
C GLY A 97 12.71 49.81 -37.86
N GLY A 98 11.88 50.82 -38.23
CA GLY A 98 11.96 51.51 -39.52
C GLY A 98 11.42 50.76 -40.73
N ARG A 99 10.82 49.57 -40.53
CA ARG A 99 10.22 48.76 -41.60
C ARG A 99 8.72 48.61 -41.41
N ALA A 100 7.97 48.54 -42.50
CA ALA A 100 6.54 48.33 -42.48
C ALA A 100 6.20 46.99 -41.78
N HIS A 101 5.39 47.04 -40.69
CA HIS A 101 4.96 45.88 -39.91
C HIS A 101 3.52 45.49 -40.25
N TRP A 102 3.42 44.44 -41.01
CA TRP A 102 2.14 43.77 -41.31
C TRP A 102 2.09 42.44 -40.62
N ASP A 103 0.97 42.11 -40.02
CA ASP A 103 0.78 40.79 -39.38
C ASP A 103 -0.65 40.25 -39.60
N CYS A 104 -0.77 38.94 -39.61
CA CYS A 104 -2.05 38.27 -39.77
C CYS A 104 -2.95 38.46 -38.53
N ILE A 105 -4.26 38.56 -38.77
CA ILE A 105 -5.29 38.57 -37.75
C ILE A 105 -6.16 37.31 -37.91
N PRO A 106 -6.22 36.46 -36.86
CA PRO A 106 -5.51 36.48 -35.59
C PRO A 106 -4.03 36.15 -35.76
N ASN A 107 -3.17 36.76 -34.91
CA ASN A 107 -1.74 36.49 -34.94
C ASN A 107 -1.46 35.06 -34.44
N ALA A 108 -1.05 34.15 -35.32
CA ALA A 108 -0.81 32.75 -35.01
C ALA A 108 0.49 32.50 -34.21
N THR A 109 1.33 33.50 -34.02
CA THR A 109 2.58 33.37 -33.25
C THR A 109 2.40 33.52 -31.74
N SER A 110 1.27 34.07 -31.28
CA SER A 110 0.81 33.96 -29.91
C SER A 110 -0.25 32.88 -29.87
N ALA A 111 -0.08 31.84 -29.09
CA ALA A 111 -1.08 30.77 -28.90
C ALA A 111 -2.44 31.28 -28.31
N GLN A 112 -2.61 32.58 -28.21
CA GLN A 112 -3.86 33.29 -27.87
C GLN A 112 -4.82 33.47 -29.06
N SER A 113 -4.45 32.98 -30.26
CA SER A 113 -5.38 33.06 -31.38
C SER A 113 -6.52 32.07 -31.17
N GLN A 114 -7.76 32.51 -31.42
CA GLN A 114 -8.97 31.67 -31.35
C GLN A 114 -8.95 30.44 -32.29
N ASN A 115 -7.85 30.25 -33.02
CA ASN A 115 -7.66 29.18 -33.99
C ASN A 115 -6.84 27.99 -33.44
N VAL A 116 -6.35 28.07 -32.19
CA VAL A 116 -5.67 26.95 -31.54
C VAL A 116 -6.54 26.45 -30.40
N ALA A 117 -6.75 25.15 -30.35
CA ALA A 117 -7.52 24.52 -29.28
C ALA A 117 -6.67 23.45 -28.56
N ILE A 118 -6.96 23.27 -27.29
CA ILE A 118 -6.45 22.16 -26.48
C ILE A 118 -7.63 21.36 -25.95
N VAL A 119 -7.58 20.05 -26.12
CA VAL A 119 -8.64 19.15 -25.63
C VAL A 119 -8.05 18.02 -24.78
N PRO A 120 -8.77 17.55 -23.76
CA PRO A 120 -8.36 16.37 -23.00
C PRO A 120 -8.20 15.15 -23.89
N ALA A 121 -7.11 14.37 -23.68
CA ALA A 121 -6.84 13.13 -24.39
C ALA A 121 -6.63 11.93 -23.42
N GLY A 122 -7.04 12.11 -22.17
CA GLY A 122 -7.09 11.06 -21.16
C GLY A 122 -5.80 10.84 -20.40
N PHE A 123 -5.87 9.89 -19.47
CA PHE A 123 -4.75 9.39 -18.69
C PHE A 123 -4.35 8.01 -19.18
N GLU A 124 -3.06 7.69 -19.10
CA GLU A 124 -2.48 6.41 -19.48
C GLU A 124 -1.82 5.75 -18.26
N GLY A 125 -1.90 4.40 -18.18
CA GLY A 125 -1.38 3.63 -17.05
C GLY A 125 -2.42 3.28 -15.99
N VAL A 126 -1.96 2.65 -14.91
CA VAL A 126 -2.80 2.23 -13.77
C VAL A 126 -2.52 3.14 -12.57
N TYR A 127 -3.57 3.62 -11.95
CA TYR A 127 -3.52 4.58 -10.85
C TYR A 127 -3.99 3.90 -9.56
N VAL A 128 -3.03 3.58 -8.68
CA VAL A 128 -3.27 2.92 -7.38
C VAL A 128 -2.65 3.76 -6.27
N ALA A 129 -3.42 4.10 -5.26
CA ALA A 129 -2.97 4.86 -4.11
C ALA A 129 -1.82 4.16 -3.37
N GLY A 130 -0.80 4.92 -2.98
CA GLY A 130 0.40 4.40 -2.33
C GLY A 130 1.36 3.64 -3.24
N VAL A 131 1.11 3.55 -4.57
CA VAL A 131 2.05 3.00 -5.55
C VAL A 131 2.71 4.12 -6.34
N PRO A 132 4.05 4.26 -6.31
CA PRO A 132 4.74 5.29 -7.07
C PRO A 132 4.45 5.23 -8.57
N PHE A 133 4.27 6.39 -9.20
CA PHE A 133 4.13 6.48 -10.65
C PHE A 133 5.39 5.99 -11.37
N THR A 134 5.19 5.41 -12.55
CA THR A 134 6.23 4.93 -13.45
C THR A 134 6.19 5.71 -14.77
N GLY A 135 7.12 5.44 -15.69
CA GLY A 135 7.08 6.02 -17.03
C GLY A 135 5.83 5.67 -17.87
N ALA A 136 5.03 4.69 -17.41
CA ALA A 136 3.74 4.35 -18.04
C ALA A 136 2.59 5.28 -17.59
N ASN A 137 2.73 5.97 -16.45
CA ASN A 137 1.70 6.87 -15.96
C ASN A 137 1.85 8.25 -16.60
N LYS A 138 0.92 8.61 -17.47
CA LYS A 138 0.96 9.85 -18.24
C LYS A 138 -0.41 10.50 -18.30
N VAL A 139 -0.42 11.82 -18.41
CA VAL A 139 -1.60 12.61 -18.79
C VAL A 139 -1.41 13.18 -20.19
N LYS A 140 -2.44 13.15 -21.01
CA LYS A 140 -2.38 13.53 -22.42
C LYS A 140 -3.38 14.63 -22.76
N PHE A 141 -2.95 15.56 -23.61
CA PHE A 141 -3.79 16.60 -24.21
C PHE A 141 -3.54 16.63 -25.72
N GLU A 142 -4.57 16.83 -26.52
CA GLU A 142 -4.44 17.03 -27.95
C GLU A 142 -4.46 18.52 -28.29
N LEU A 143 -3.35 19.01 -28.84
CA LEU A 143 -3.23 20.36 -29.37
C LEU A 143 -3.70 20.36 -30.83
N GLN A 144 -4.64 21.23 -31.16
CA GLN A 144 -5.23 21.36 -32.49
C GLN A 144 -4.97 22.77 -33.05
N ASN A 145 -4.34 22.87 -34.22
CA ASN A 145 -4.19 24.13 -34.91
C ASN A 145 -5.30 24.26 -35.98
N ASN A 146 -6.40 24.89 -35.61
CA ASN A 146 -7.53 25.15 -36.50
C ASN A 146 -7.34 26.45 -37.33
N GLY A 147 -6.19 27.08 -37.20
CA GLY A 147 -5.84 28.31 -37.89
C GLY A 147 -5.27 28.05 -39.30
N PHE A 148 -5.00 29.12 -39.99
CA PHE A 148 -4.45 29.11 -41.37
C PHE A 148 -2.92 29.30 -41.40
N SER A 149 -2.29 29.52 -40.24
CA SER A 149 -0.85 29.68 -40.11
C SER A 149 -0.23 28.62 -39.19
N PRO A 150 1.03 28.19 -39.43
CA PRO A 150 1.68 27.20 -38.59
C PRO A 150 2.02 27.80 -37.21
N ILE A 151 1.92 26.97 -36.17
CA ILE A 151 2.51 27.22 -34.87
C ILE A 151 3.98 26.83 -34.95
N SER A 152 4.89 27.71 -34.55
CA SER A 152 6.33 27.49 -34.65
C SER A 152 7.01 27.56 -33.29
N ASN A 153 7.66 26.47 -32.87
CA ASN A 153 8.54 26.39 -31.72
C ASN A 153 7.95 26.90 -30.39
N VAL A 154 6.70 26.57 -30.10
CA VAL A 154 6.05 26.91 -28.82
C VAL A 154 6.35 25.84 -27.80
N ASN A 155 6.82 26.23 -26.61
CA ASN A 155 7.21 25.30 -25.54
C ASN A 155 6.07 25.10 -24.54
N PHE A 156 5.56 23.88 -24.45
CA PHE A 156 4.48 23.45 -23.57
C PHE A 156 4.97 22.67 -22.33
N ALA A 157 6.27 22.63 -22.02
CA ALA A 157 6.82 21.82 -20.93
C ALA A 157 6.23 22.11 -19.53
N ARG A 158 5.77 23.34 -19.32
CA ARG A 158 5.18 23.79 -18.05
C ARG A 158 3.66 24.07 -18.13
N ALA A 159 3.01 23.53 -19.14
CA ALA A 159 1.61 23.84 -19.40
C ALA A 159 0.64 23.08 -18.45
N VAL A 160 1.07 22.00 -17.81
CA VAL A 160 0.22 21.15 -16.99
C VAL A 160 0.63 21.23 -15.52
N SER A 161 -0.37 21.41 -14.65
CA SER A 161 -0.28 21.27 -13.20
C SER A 161 -1.22 20.17 -12.72
N LEU A 162 -0.87 19.54 -11.59
CA LEU A 162 -1.69 18.53 -10.94
C LEU A 162 -2.33 19.08 -9.68
N GLN A 163 -3.55 18.66 -9.40
CA GLN A 163 -4.30 19.00 -8.19
C GLN A 163 -4.98 17.74 -7.65
N ASN A 164 -5.22 17.71 -6.36
CA ASN A 164 -5.84 16.57 -5.65
C ASN A 164 -5.07 15.27 -5.90
N GLY A 165 -4.66 14.47 -5.34
CA GLY A 165 -3.86 13.24 -5.59
C GLY A 165 -2.63 13.14 -4.71
N GLY A 166 -2.49 14.05 -3.73
CA GLY A 166 -1.42 14.04 -2.74
C GLY A 166 -0.30 15.06 -2.99
N ALA A 167 0.40 15.42 -1.93
CA ALA A 167 1.43 16.46 -1.96
C ALA A 167 2.73 16.04 -2.69
N SER A 168 2.95 14.74 -2.89
CA SER A 168 4.19 14.19 -3.48
C SER A 168 4.16 14.08 -5.00
N ILE A 169 3.00 14.29 -5.64
CA ILE A 169 2.85 14.10 -7.08
C ILE A 169 3.32 15.31 -7.89
N GLY A 170 3.77 15.06 -9.10
CA GLY A 170 4.23 16.09 -10.00
C GLY A 170 4.34 15.63 -11.45
N ILE A 171 4.72 16.56 -12.32
CA ILE A 171 5.07 16.27 -13.72
C ILE A 171 6.60 16.12 -13.81
N LYS A 172 7.05 15.10 -14.55
CA LYS A 172 8.48 14.86 -14.78
C LYS A 172 9.11 16.06 -15.48
N GLY A 173 10.09 16.66 -14.83
CA GLY A 173 10.85 17.79 -15.39
C GLY A 173 11.83 17.38 -16.49
N GLY A 174 12.30 18.38 -17.26
CA GLY A 174 13.37 18.21 -18.26
C GLY A 174 12.92 17.60 -19.60
N GLU A 175 11.64 17.30 -19.79
CA GLU A 175 11.14 16.86 -21.09
C GLU A 175 10.97 18.07 -22.03
N ASN A 176 11.53 17.96 -23.25
CA ASN A 176 11.33 19.00 -24.28
C ASN A 176 9.91 18.84 -24.87
N LYS A 177 9.12 19.90 -24.78
CA LYS A 177 7.76 19.99 -25.34
C LYS A 177 7.63 21.16 -26.32
N SER A 178 8.71 21.50 -27.02
CA SER A 178 8.66 22.51 -28.09
C SER A 178 7.97 21.91 -29.32
N ILE A 179 6.86 22.50 -29.70
CA ILE A 179 5.98 22.02 -30.76
C ILE A 179 5.96 23.02 -31.91
N SER A 180 6.09 22.49 -33.13
CA SER A 180 5.75 23.16 -34.37
C SER A 180 4.62 22.36 -35.03
N LEU A 181 3.51 23.00 -35.35
CA LEU A 181 2.31 22.34 -35.85
C LEU A 181 1.73 23.10 -37.06
N GLN A 182 1.60 22.43 -38.18
CA GLN A 182 1.07 23.02 -39.40
C GLN A 182 -0.41 23.42 -39.24
N ALA A 183 -0.87 24.35 -40.11
CA ALA A 183 -2.27 24.72 -40.18
C ALA A 183 -3.15 23.47 -40.44
N GLY A 184 -4.27 23.37 -39.73
CA GLY A 184 -5.22 22.25 -39.84
C GLY A 184 -4.72 20.95 -39.20
N SER A 185 -3.54 20.92 -38.59
CA SER A 185 -2.97 19.71 -37.99
C SER A 185 -3.20 19.63 -36.50
N LYS A 186 -3.01 18.41 -35.92
CA LYS A 186 -3.11 18.14 -34.48
C LYS A 186 -1.95 17.28 -34.01
N THR A 187 -1.63 17.38 -32.71
CA THR A 187 -0.60 16.56 -32.06
C THR A 187 -0.95 16.30 -30.60
N THR A 188 -0.47 15.18 -30.07
CA THR A 188 -0.67 14.83 -28.66
C THR A 188 0.51 15.30 -27.81
N LEU A 189 0.22 16.12 -26.79
CA LEU A 189 1.12 16.47 -25.71
C LEU A 189 0.97 15.44 -24.60
N SER A 190 2.05 14.73 -24.28
CA SER A 190 2.05 13.69 -23.25
C SER A 190 2.99 14.09 -22.10
N TYR A 191 2.50 14.06 -20.86
CA TYR A 191 3.23 14.46 -19.66
C TYR A 191 3.36 13.26 -18.72
N THR A 192 4.59 12.85 -18.43
CA THR A 192 4.88 11.74 -17.51
C THR A 192 4.68 12.21 -16.06
N LEU A 193 3.96 11.41 -15.28
CA LEU A 193 3.71 11.69 -13.88
C LEU A 193 4.83 11.16 -12.99
N THR A 194 5.05 11.80 -11.83
CA THR A 194 6.02 11.42 -10.80
C THR A 194 5.41 11.50 -9.42
N GLY A 195 6.02 10.81 -8.45
CA GLY A 195 5.55 10.78 -7.06
C GLY A 195 4.62 9.60 -6.79
N THR A 196 4.02 9.60 -5.60
CA THR A 196 3.10 8.56 -5.13
C THR A 196 1.72 9.17 -4.90
N PRO A 197 0.68 8.73 -5.61
CA PRO A 197 -0.65 9.30 -5.47
C PRO A 197 -1.37 8.80 -4.21
N GLU A 198 -2.27 9.62 -3.69
CA GLU A 198 -3.25 9.27 -2.66
C GLU A 198 -4.58 8.87 -3.30
N GLU A 199 -5.41 8.14 -2.56
CA GLU A 199 -6.75 7.74 -3.01
C GLU A 199 -7.63 8.96 -3.33
N GLY A 200 -8.43 8.87 -4.37
CA GLY A 200 -9.40 9.88 -4.76
C GLY A 200 -9.25 10.33 -6.20
N VAL A 201 -9.61 11.57 -6.46
CA VAL A 201 -9.59 12.17 -7.80
C VAL A 201 -8.27 12.92 -8.00
N LEU A 202 -7.48 12.48 -8.98
CA LEU A 202 -6.32 13.22 -9.51
C LEU A 202 -6.81 14.12 -10.65
N MET A 203 -6.60 15.42 -10.55
CA MET A 203 -6.91 16.39 -11.59
C MET A 203 -5.65 16.87 -12.30
N ALA A 204 -5.72 17.01 -13.61
CA ALA A 204 -4.69 17.63 -14.43
C ALA A 204 -5.28 18.86 -15.15
N ASN A 205 -4.69 20.01 -14.88
CA ASN A 205 -5.11 21.30 -15.42
C ASN A 205 -4.05 21.77 -16.43
N PHE A 206 -4.45 21.87 -17.69
CA PHE A 206 -3.66 22.52 -18.72
C PHE A 206 -3.96 24.02 -18.71
N ASN A 207 -2.93 24.84 -18.58
CA ASN A 207 -3.04 26.31 -18.69
C ASN A 207 -1.74 26.87 -19.29
N HIS A 208 -1.82 27.31 -20.54
CA HIS A 208 -0.67 27.88 -21.23
C HIS A 208 -1.13 28.79 -22.37
N LEU A 209 -0.60 30.02 -22.43
CA LEU A 209 -0.87 30.98 -23.50
C LEU A 209 -2.38 31.21 -23.78
N GLY A 210 -3.22 31.21 -22.74
CA GLY A 210 -4.64 31.38 -22.85
C GLY A 210 -5.43 30.11 -23.25
N LEU A 211 -4.74 28.99 -23.51
CA LEU A 211 -5.36 27.67 -23.71
C LEU A 211 -5.58 27.01 -22.36
N THR A 212 -6.79 26.52 -22.12
CA THR A 212 -7.15 25.84 -20.88
C THR A 212 -7.94 24.56 -21.17
N ALA A 213 -7.62 23.48 -20.44
CA ALA A 213 -8.36 22.25 -20.47
C ALA A 213 -8.12 21.45 -19.18
N ASP A 214 -9.16 20.83 -18.64
CA ASP A 214 -9.09 20.04 -17.41
C ASP A 214 -9.53 18.61 -17.67
N GLN A 215 -8.92 17.67 -16.97
CA GLN A 215 -9.32 16.27 -16.97
C GLN A 215 -8.96 15.60 -15.65
N GLN A 216 -9.60 14.47 -15.37
CA GLN A 216 -9.42 13.76 -14.11
C GLN A 216 -9.27 12.26 -14.29
N ALA A 217 -8.57 11.61 -13.33
CA ALA A 217 -8.49 10.17 -13.19
C ALA A 217 -8.84 9.75 -11.77
N GLN A 218 -9.46 8.58 -11.63
CA GLN A 218 -9.70 7.98 -10.32
C GLN A 218 -8.47 7.19 -9.89
N VAL A 219 -7.92 7.51 -8.72
CA VAL A 219 -6.88 6.74 -8.04
C VAL A 219 -7.57 5.80 -7.06
N GLY A 220 -7.47 4.49 -7.31
CA GLY A 220 -8.11 3.45 -6.51
C GLY A 220 -7.28 2.99 -5.33
N LEU A 221 -7.92 2.22 -4.42
CA LEU A 221 -7.23 1.53 -3.33
C LEU A 221 -6.32 0.41 -3.84
N GLY A 222 -5.37 0.02 -2.99
CA GLY A 222 -4.46 -1.09 -3.22
C GLY A 222 -5.12 -2.45 -3.01
N SER A 223 -4.31 -3.51 -3.07
CA SER A 223 -4.75 -4.89 -2.83
C SER A 223 -3.65 -5.71 -2.14
N ALA A 224 -4.05 -6.74 -1.40
CA ALA A 224 -3.16 -7.73 -0.83
C ALA A 224 -3.90 -9.07 -0.67
N SER A 225 -3.14 -10.18 -0.63
CA SER A 225 -3.66 -11.48 -0.23
C SER A 225 -3.56 -11.58 1.29
N VAL A 226 -4.69 -11.48 1.99
CA VAL A 226 -4.80 -11.57 3.46
C VAL A 226 -5.40 -12.91 3.83
N ALA A 227 -4.91 -13.53 4.91
CA ALA A 227 -5.43 -14.79 5.43
C ALA A 227 -6.33 -14.58 6.65
N ASN A 228 -7.23 -15.53 6.90
CA ASN A 228 -7.94 -15.62 8.19
C ASN A 228 -6.93 -15.77 9.32
N LYS A 229 -7.25 -15.22 10.50
CA LYS A 229 -6.33 -15.22 11.64
C LYS A 229 -7.06 -15.60 12.93
N ASP A 230 -6.60 -16.69 13.55
CA ASP A 230 -6.93 -17.02 14.92
C ASP A 230 -5.98 -16.35 15.89
N ASN A 231 -6.52 -15.86 17.01
CA ASN A 231 -5.77 -15.34 18.13
C ASN A 231 -6.32 -15.89 19.44
N TYR A 232 -5.44 -16.21 20.36
CA TYR A 232 -5.78 -16.91 21.58
C TYR A 232 -5.56 -16.07 22.84
N THR A 233 -6.51 -16.20 23.79
CA THR A 233 -6.32 -15.77 25.17
C THR A 233 -6.40 -17.01 26.06
N VAL A 234 -5.35 -17.21 26.88
CA VAL A 234 -5.24 -18.41 27.72
C VAL A 234 -5.98 -18.22 29.04
N SER A 235 -6.77 -19.26 29.41
CA SER A 235 -7.43 -19.34 30.71
C SER A 235 -7.56 -20.81 31.09
N LEU A 236 -6.83 -21.27 32.11
CA LEU A 236 -6.64 -22.69 32.42
C LEU A 236 -7.19 -23.05 33.80
N TYR A 237 -7.89 -24.16 33.90
CA TYR A 237 -8.06 -24.93 35.11
C TYR A 237 -7.38 -26.29 34.96
N TYR A 238 -6.25 -26.48 35.64
CA TYR A 238 -5.49 -27.74 35.60
C TYR A 238 -5.85 -28.60 36.81
N GLN A 239 -6.81 -29.51 36.61
CA GLN A 239 -7.38 -30.36 37.66
C GLN A 239 -6.34 -31.23 38.41
N PRO A 240 -5.30 -31.84 37.80
CA PRO A 240 -4.33 -32.67 38.54
C PRO A 240 -3.67 -31.98 39.71
N THR A 241 -3.52 -30.65 39.67
CA THR A 241 -2.92 -29.85 40.74
C THR A 241 -3.87 -28.77 41.27
N ASN A 242 -5.11 -28.71 40.77
CA ASN A 242 -6.09 -27.66 41.04
C ASN A 242 -5.54 -26.24 40.82
N THR A 243 -4.63 -26.10 39.85
CA THR A 243 -4.03 -24.80 39.54
C THR A 243 -4.94 -24.04 38.57
N VAL A 244 -5.24 -22.79 38.92
CA VAL A 244 -6.05 -21.88 38.10
C VAL A 244 -5.17 -20.77 37.55
N VAL A 245 -5.24 -20.55 36.24
CA VAL A 245 -4.66 -19.40 35.56
C VAL A 245 -5.79 -18.65 34.89
N PRO A 246 -6.28 -17.53 35.47
CA PRO A 246 -7.39 -16.77 34.92
C PRO A 246 -6.93 -15.98 33.70
N GLY A 247 -7.67 -16.10 32.60
CA GLY A 247 -7.49 -15.29 31.42
C GLY A 247 -8.48 -14.15 31.38
N LYS A 248 -8.03 -13.01 30.90
CA LYS A 248 -8.87 -11.84 30.67
C LYS A 248 -8.40 -11.02 29.50
N ILE A 249 -9.30 -10.19 29.00
CA ILE A 249 -9.03 -9.22 27.96
C ILE A 249 -9.49 -7.87 28.50
N ASN A 250 -8.64 -6.86 28.46
CA ASN A 250 -9.00 -5.51 28.87
C ASN A 250 -8.34 -4.44 28.01
N ASN A 251 -8.62 -3.18 28.32
CA ASN A 251 -8.07 -2.03 27.60
C ASN A 251 -6.69 -1.58 28.14
N GLY A 252 -6.14 -2.30 29.13
CA GLY A 252 -4.89 -2.00 29.82
C GLY A 252 -3.79 -3.04 29.57
N ALA A 253 -3.36 -3.73 30.65
CA ALA A 253 -2.24 -4.66 30.62
C ALA A 253 -2.51 -5.91 29.74
N GLU A 254 -3.75 -6.41 29.72
CA GLU A 254 -4.17 -7.56 28.91
C GLU A 254 -4.86 -7.13 27.60
N LYS A 255 -4.41 -6.02 27.03
CA LYS A 255 -4.88 -5.55 25.72
C LYS A 255 -4.47 -6.50 24.61
N VAL A 256 -5.44 -6.90 23.80
CA VAL A 256 -5.21 -7.79 22.67
C VAL A 256 -4.83 -6.98 21.43
N THR A 257 -3.68 -7.33 20.85
CA THR A 257 -3.21 -6.85 19.54
C THR A 257 -2.93 -8.05 18.65
N ILE A 258 -3.54 -8.06 17.46
CA ILE A 258 -3.47 -9.18 16.54
C ILE A 258 -2.64 -8.78 15.33
N LYS A 259 -1.65 -9.60 14.98
CA LYS A 259 -0.84 -9.46 13.76
C LYS A 259 -1.43 -10.35 12.67
N ILE A 260 -1.90 -9.75 11.58
CA ILE A 260 -2.55 -10.43 10.47
C ILE A 260 -1.60 -10.38 9.27
N PRO A 261 -0.98 -11.52 8.87
CA PRO A 261 -0.03 -11.55 7.78
C PRO A 261 -0.72 -11.35 6.42
N TYR A 262 -0.02 -10.70 5.51
CA TYR A 262 -0.43 -10.56 4.11
C TYR A 262 0.75 -10.71 3.15
N THR A 263 0.43 -11.09 1.91
CA THR A 263 1.37 -11.21 0.78
C THR A 263 0.81 -10.52 -0.47
N ASN A 264 1.62 -10.38 -1.51
CA ASN A 264 1.21 -9.74 -2.79
C ASN A 264 0.63 -8.34 -2.60
N GLY A 265 1.10 -7.62 -1.57
CA GLY A 265 0.60 -6.30 -1.24
C GLY A 265 1.07 -5.24 -2.24
N LYS A 266 0.18 -4.30 -2.54
CA LYS A 266 0.45 -3.10 -3.34
C LYS A 266 -0.60 -2.02 -3.04
N GLY A 267 -0.16 -0.77 -3.01
CA GLY A 267 -1.03 0.39 -2.82
C GLY A 267 -1.48 0.58 -1.38
N SER A 268 -2.45 1.45 -1.16
CA SER A 268 -2.97 1.84 0.14
C SER A 268 -4.25 1.09 0.53
N TYR A 269 -4.55 1.10 1.82
CA TYR A 269 -5.81 0.62 2.37
C TYR A 269 -6.36 1.61 3.40
N ASN A 270 -7.69 1.68 3.49
CA ASN A 270 -8.39 2.51 4.46
C ASN A 270 -8.37 1.88 5.85
N ALA A 271 -8.63 2.70 6.88
CA ALA A 271 -8.84 2.21 8.23
C ALA A 271 -10.06 1.26 8.27
N VAL A 272 -9.92 0.16 8.99
CA VAL A 272 -11.02 -0.76 9.29
C VAL A 272 -11.45 -0.56 10.74
N ASN A 273 -12.74 -0.32 10.95
CA ASN A 273 -13.33 -0.22 12.28
C ASN A 273 -14.59 -1.08 12.33
N ILE A 274 -14.58 -2.07 13.23
CA ILE A 274 -15.70 -2.98 13.49
C ILE A 274 -16.10 -2.80 14.94
N ASN A 275 -17.36 -2.51 15.18
CA ASN A 275 -17.88 -2.21 16.53
C ASN A 275 -19.01 -3.15 16.90
N ASN A 276 -19.33 -3.22 18.21
CA ASN A 276 -20.47 -3.95 18.74
C ASN A 276 -20.48 -5.46 18.44
N ILE A 277 -19.30 -6.10 18.36
CA ILE A 277 -19.23 -7.56 18.26
C ILE A 277 -19.44 -8.16 19.65
N ARG A 278 -20.58 -8.79 19.84
CA ARG A 278 -20.93 -9.43 21.12
C ARG A 278 -20.09 -10.68 21.35
N THR A 279 -19.49 -10.80 22.55
CA THR A 279 -18.75 -12.02 22.96
C THR A 279 -19.68 -13.18 23.24
N ALA A 280 -19.16 -14.40 23.11
CA ALA A 280 -19.75 -15.55 23.78
C ALA A 280 -19.65 -15.36 25.31
N PRO A 281 -20.50 -16.01 26.12
CA PRO A 281 -20.41 -15.95 27.56
C PRO A 281 -19.06 -16.46 28.09
N GLY A 282 -18.36 -15.63 28.87
CA GLY A 282 -17.11 -15.94 29.54
C GLY A 282 -17.29 -16.59 30.91
N GLN A 283 -16.31 -16.39 31.80
CA GLN A 283 -16.34 -16.90 33.18
C GLN A 283 -17.48 -16.21 33.94
N GLY A 284 -18.29 -17.03 34.67
CA GLY A 284 -19.44 -16.49 35.41
C GLY A 284 -20.58 -15.93 34.55
N GLY A 285 -20.56 -16.17 33.23
CA GLY A 285 -21.56 -15.64 32.29
C GLY A 285 -21.24 -14.24 31.78
N ASP A 286 -20.02 -13.77 31.97
CA ASP A 286 -19.54 -12.46 31.51
C ASP A 286 -19.71 -12.29 29.99
N VAL A 287 -20.33 -11.18 29.56
CA VAL A 287 -20.62 -10.87 28.16
C VAL A 287 -20.38 -9.38 27.91
N ASN A 288 -19.51 -9.06 26.95
CA ASN A 288 -19.18 -7.70 26.55
C ASN A 288 -19.39 -7.50 25.05
N ASN A 289 -19.37 -6.26 24.62
CA ASN A 289 -19.17 -5.89 23.23
C ASN A 289 -17.69 -5.59 22.99
N LEU A 290 -17.16 -6.10 21.88
CA LEU A 290 -15.80 -5.82 21.44
C LEU A 290 -15.81 -4.96 20.20
N SER A 291 -14.79 -4.12 20.05
CA SER A 291 -14.48 -3.45 18.78
C SER A 291 -13.08 -3.81 18.32
N LEU A 292 -12.90 -3.83 16.98
CA LEU A 292 -11.61 -4.06 16.35
C LEU A 292 -11.27 -2.88 15.45
N SER A 293 -10.05 -2.39 15.53
CA SER A 293 -9.55 -1.32 14.66
C SER A 293 -8.22 -1.68 14.01
N ILE A 294 -8.11 -1.36 12.71
CA ILE A 294 -6.85 -1.40 11.94
C ILE A 294 -6.68 0.02 11.36
N PRO A 295 -5.58 0.74 11.65
CA PRO A 295 -5.34 2.06 11.06
C PRO A 295 -5.11 1.96 9.55
N ALA A 296 -5.44 3.02 8.82
CA ALA A 296 -5.11 3.13 7.40
C ALA A 296 -3.59 3.04 7.17
N GLY A 297 -3.19 2.56 6.01
CA GLY A 297 -1.78 2.41 5.69
C GLY A 297 -1.52 2.00 4.24
N ASN A 298 -0.26 1.63 3.98
CA ASN A 298 0.19 1.12 2.69
C ASN A 298 0.65 -0.33 2.83
N PHE A 299 0.26 -1.16 1.86
CA PHE A 299 0.78 -2.52 1.75
C PHE A 299 2.22 -2.50 1.22
N GLY A 300 3.14 -3.16 1.95
CA GLY A 300 4.39 -3.64 1.35
C GLY A 300 4.14 -4.88 0.48
N VAL A 301 5.15 -5.42 -0.19
CA VAL A 301 5.01 -6.69 -0.96
C VAL A 301 4.52 -7.82 -0.07
N LYS A 302 5.00 -7.87 1.18
CA LYS A 302 4.53 -8.72 2.28
C LYS A 302 4.64 -7.94 3.59
N GLY A 303 3.83 -8.29 4.58
CA GLY A 303 3.84 -7.62 5.89
C GLY A 303 2.74 -8.13 6.80
N GLU A 304 2.44 -7.36 7.81
CA GLU A 304 1.39 -7.64 8.79
C GLU A 304 0.53 -6.40 9.03
N LEU A 305 -0.79 -6.60 9.03
CA LEU A 305 -1.74 -5.62 9.54
C LEU A 305 -1.78 -5.73 11.06
N THR A 306 -1.88 -4.61 11.76
CA THR A 306 -2.01 -4.59 13.23
C THR A 306 -3.44 -4.23 13.59
N ALA A 307 -4.17 -5.23 14.09
CA ALA A 307 -5.52 -5.05 14.62
C ALA A 307 -5.47 -4.90 16.15
N THR A 308 -6.19 -3.93 16.69
CA THR A 308 -6.33 -3.71 18.13
C THR A 308 -7.77 -4.00 18.54
N ILE A 309 -7.94 -4.85 19.57
CA ILE A 309 -9.24 -5.13 20.20
C ILE A 309 -9.43 -4.18 21.37
N LYS A 310 -10.63 -3.65 21.50
CA LYS A 310 -11.10 -2.87 22.65
C LYS A 310 -12.34 -3.55 23.24
N VAL A 311 -12.39 -3.66 24.57
CA VAL A 311 -13.55 -4.11 25.33
C VAL A 311 -14.39 -2.89 25.68
N GLU A 312 -15.68 -2.93 25.37
CA GLU A 312 -16.66 -1.88 25.69
C GLU A 312 -17.38 -2.19 27.01
N GLY A 313 -18.08 -1.19 27.54
CA GLY A 313 -18.76 -1.32 28.83
C GLY A 313 -17.81 -1.11 29.99
N ASP A 314 -17.66 -2.10 30.86
CA ASP A 314 -16.74 -2.06 32.02
C ASP A 314 -15.26 -2.15 31.64
N GLY A 315 -14.97 -2.48 30.36
CA GLY A 315 -13.62 -2.51 29.82
C GLY A 315 -12.83 -3.79 30.08
N GLU A 316 -13.46 -4.85 30.60
CA GLU A 316 -12.85 -6.15 30.86
C GLU A 316 -13.79 -7.30 30.44
N TYR A 317 -13.22 -8.37 29.89
CA TYR A 317 -13.90 -9.62 29.59
C TYR A 317 -13.13 -10.79 30.21
N LEU A 318 -13.82 -11.62 31.00
CA LEU A 318 -13.26 -12.78 31.71
C LEU A 318 -13.40 -14.04 30.87
N VAL A 319 -12.28 -14.63 30.46
CA VAL A 319 -12.24 -15.84 29.64
C VAL A 319 -12.58 -17.07 30.51
N LYS A 320 -13.40 -18.00 29.99
CA LYS A 320 -13.72 -19.24 30.68
C LYS A 320 -12.46 -19.99 31.09
N GLN A 321 -12.45 -20.52 32.30
CA GLN A 321 -11.45 -21.49 32.72
C GLN A 321 -11.76 -22.85 32.07
N MET A 322 -10.76 -23.43 31.40
CA MET A 322 -10.90 -24.65 30.58
C MET A 322 -9.82 -25.65 30.91
N ALA A 323 -10.07 -26.92 30.63
CA ALA A 323 -9.03 -27.94 30.68
C ALA A 323 -7.98 -27.72 29.56
N PRO A 324 -6.77 -28.33 29.69
CA PRO A 324 -5.72 -28.20 28.68
C PRO A 324 -6.23 -28.57 27.27
N GLY A 325 -6.01 -27.68 26.30
CA GLY A 325 -6.39 -27.88 24.90
C GLY A 325 -7.85 -27.60 24.56
N GLU A 326 -8.74 -27.45 25.54
CA GLU A 326 -10.11 -27.00 25.28
C GLU A 326 -10.13 -25.58 24.77
N GLN A 327 -11.05 -25.26 23.86
CA GLN A 327 -11.17 -23.92 23.28
C GLN A 327 -12.62 -23.56 22.95
N TYR A 328 -12.89 -22.26 22.87
CA TYR A 328 -14.14 -21.71 22.37
C TYR A 328 -13.91 -20.39 21.64
N VAL A 329 -14.82 -20.06 20.73
CA VAL A 329 -14.79 -18.76 20.04
C VAL A 329 -15.38 -17.70 20.98
N ILE A 330 -14.58 -16.70 21.31
CA ILE A 330 -15.02 -15.51 22.06
C ILE A 330 -15.79 -14.58 21.13
N ALA A 331 -15.19 -14.23 19.99
CA ALA A 331 -15.77 -13.33 19.00
C ALA A 331 -15.14 -13.56 17.62
N THR A 332 -15.91 -13.26 16.55
CA THR A 332 -15.43 -13.26 15.17
C THR A 332 -15.62 -11.86 14.58
N PHE A 333 -14.55 -11.29 14.02
CA PHE A 333 -14.56 -10.00 13.36
C PHE A 333 -14.45 -10.21 11.84
N PRO A 334 -15.56 -10.02 11.09
CA PRO A 334 -15.52 -10.07 9.63
C PRO A 334 -14.92 -8.77 9.11
N ILE A 335 -13.70 -8.85 8.59
CA ILE A 335 -12.97 -7.70 8.07
C ILE A 335 -13.13 -7.64 6.55
N ASP A 336 -13.51 -6.48 6.02
CA ASP A 336 -13.42 -6.17 4.60
C ASP A 336 -12.19 -5.29 4.36
N MET A 337 -11.31 -5.74 3.50
CA MET A 337 -10.14 -4.99 3.09
C MET A 337 -10.16 -4.82 1.56
N ASN A 338 -10.56 -3.63 1.12
CA ASN A 338 -10.64 -3.29 -0.29
C ASN A 338 -11.47 -4.30 -1.13
N GLY A 339 -12.61 -4.75 -0.59
CA GLY A 339 -13.51 -5.70 -1.24
C GLY A 339 -13.16 -7.19 -1.05
N THR A 340 -12.11 -7.51 -0.27
CA THR A 340 -11.79 -8.89 0.13
C THR A 340 -12.16 -9.10 1.59
N ARG A 341 -13.07 -10.06 1.85
CA ARG A 341 -13.51 -10.42 3.19
C ARG A 341 -12.67 -11.57 3.75
N TYR A 342 -12.30 -11.46 5.02
CA TYR A 342 -11.68 -12.52 5.83
C TYR A 342 -12.04 -12.34 7.30
N ASP A 343 -11.85 -13.40 8.09
CA ASP A 343 -12.25 -13.40 9.49
C ASP A 343 -11.02 -13.37 10.42
N VAL A 344 -11.11 -12.52 11.44
CA VAL A 344 -10.23 -12.55 12.61
C VAL A 344 -11.02 -13.14 13.76
N VAL A 345 -10.58 -14.30 14.25
CA VAL A 345 -11.27 -15.07 15.29
C VAL A 345 -10.50 -14.96 16.59
N LEU A 346 -11.14 -14.39 17.60
CA LEU A 346 -10.63 -14.36 18.97
C LEU A 346 -11.15 -15.59 19.71
N LYS A 347 -10.23 -16.41 20.24
CA LYS A 347 -10.55 -17.67 20.92
C LYS A 347 -10.02 -17.64 22.36
N GLY A 348 -10.79 -18.21 23.29
CA GLY A 348 -10.30 -18.65 24.58
C GLY A 348 -9.75 -20.07 24.47
N ILE A 349 -8.62 -20.36 25.10
CA ILE A 349 -8.00 -21.68 25.12
C ILE A 349 -7.51 -22.05 26.53
N GLY A 350 -7.74 -23.30 26.94
CA GLY A 350 -7.05 -23.93 28.04
C GLY A 350 -5.61 -24.24 27.60
N GLY A 351 -4.64 -23.46 28.03
CA GLY A 351 -3.25 -23.65 27.62
C GLY A 351 -2.71 -25.03 27.95
N ILE A 352 -1.64 -25.43 27.28
CA ILE A 352 -0.96 -26.72 27.49
C ILE A 352 0.07 -26.54 28.62
N PRO A 353 -0.16 -27.15 29.83
CA PRO A 353 0.78 -27.02 30.94
C PRO A 353 2.05 -27.83 30.69
N ASP A 354 3.19 -27.33 31.19
CA ASP A 354 4.44 -28.09 31.21
C ASP A 354 4.27 -29.44 31.92
N ARG A 355 5.14 -30.39 31.62
CA ARG A 355 5.11 -31.74 32.22
C ARG A 355 5.09 -31.72 33.74
N CYS A 356 5.84 -30.80 34.36
CA CYS A 356 5.96 -30.66 35.82
C CYS A 356 5.06 -29.56 36.40
N PHE A 357 4.13 -29.03 35.64
CA PHE A 357 3.27 -27.93 36.06
C PHE A 357 2.51 -28.21 37.37
N GLY A 358 2.62 -27.32 38.34
CA GLY A 358 1.98 -27.45 39.63
C GLY A 358 2.66 -28.43 40.60
N LYS A 359 3.74 -29.11 40.18
CA LYS A 359 4.53 -30.05 40.96
C LYS A 359 5.93 -29.51 41.19
N THR A 360 6.56 -29.91 42.32
CA THR A 360 8.00 -29.70 42.49
C THR A 360 8.78 -30.56 41.49
N THR A 361 9.99 -30.20 41.16
CA THR A 361 10.86 -30.98 40.30
C THR A 361 11.08 -32.38 40.86
N LEU A 362 11.28 -32.49 42.18
CA LEU A 362 11.47 -33.76 42.86
C LEU A 362 10.22 -34.67 42.74
N GLU A 363 9.01 -34.14 42.94
CA GLU A 363 7.74 -34.89 42.79
C GLU A 363 7.52 -35.31 41.34
N CYS A 364 7.92 -34.51 40.38
CA CYS A 364 7.67 -34.77 38.95
C CYS A 364 8.62 -35.83 38.37
N VAL A 365 9.90 -35.74 38.65
CA VAL A 365 10.95 -36.55 38.03
C VAL A 365 11.73 -37.44 39.00
N GLY A 366 11.46 -37.34 40.29
CA GLY A 366 12.09 -38.16 41.34
C GLY A 366 13.53 -37.70 41.73
N TYR A 367 13.99 -36.60 41.20
CA TYR A 367 15.30 -35.97 41.54
C TYR A 367 15.27 -34.47 41.22
N GLY A 368 16.30 -33.76 41.60
CA GLY A 368 16.37 -32.31 41.44
C GLY A 368 15.91 -31.57 42.72
N ALA A 369 15.24 -30.44 42.60
CA ALA A 369 14.86 -29.57 43.70
C ALA A 369 13.42 -29.82 44.18
N ASN A 370 13.17 -29.59 45.49
CA ASN A 370 11.82 -29.63 46.05
C ASN A 370 11.15 -28.25 45.94
N VAL A 371 11.15 -27.71 44.70
CA VAL A 371 10.58 -26.41 44.36
C VAL A 371 9.83 -26.53 43.01
N LYS A 372 8.84 -25.68 42.80
CA LYS A 372 8.09 -25.59 41.56
C LYS A 372 8.86 -24.72 40.57
N GLU A 373 9.59 -25.32 39.69
CA GLU A 373 10.47 -24.63 38.69
C GLU A 373 9.90 -24.63 37.29
N HIS A 374 8.78 -25.36 37.04
CA HIS A 374 8.24 -25.60 35.71
C HIS A 374 6.78 -25.13 35.57
N GLU A 375 6.52 -23.93 36.05
CA GLU A 375 5.20 -23.30 36.01
C GLU A 375 4.97 -22.63 34.63
N PHE A 376 5.06 -23.42 33.53
CA PHE A 376 4.95 -22.93 32.16
C PHE A 376 3.66 -23.40 31.50
N ILE A 377 3.08 -22.55 30.65
CA ILE A 377 1.88 -22.82 29.85
C ILE A 377 2.13 -22.39 28.41
N TYR A 378 1.77 -23.24 27.46
CA TYR A 378 1.97 -23.04 26.03
C TYR A 378 0.65 -23.01 25.27
N VAL A 379 0.68 -22.53 24.03
CA VAL A 379 -0.45 -22.49 23.11
C VAL A 379 -0.14 -23.33 21.88
N PRO A 380 -1.02 -24.27 21.46
CA PRO A 380 -0.85 -25.00 20.21
C PRO A 380 -1.06 -24.07 19.02
N ILE A 381 -0.16 -24.18 18.03
CA ILE A 381 -0.22 -23.43 16.77
C ILE A 381 0.00 -24.40 15.59
N GLU A 382 -0.57 -24.10 14.45
CA GLU A 382 -0.30 -24.81 13.21
C GLU A 382 1.04 -24.32 12.62
N GLY A 383 1.94 -25.27 12.35
CA GLY A 383 3.21 -25.00 11.71
C GLY A 383 3.11 -24.97 10.18
N PRO A 384 4.16 -24.47 9.49
CA PRO A 384 4.23 -24.44 8.02
C PRO A 384 4.13 -25.82 7.36
N ASP A 385 4.42 -26.89 8.10
CA ASP A 385 4.33 -28.29 7.70
C ASP A 385 2.96 -28.93 7.94
N GLY A 386 1.97 -28.13 8.36
CA GLY A 386 0.59 -28.57 8.67
C GLY A 386 0.45 -29.37 9.97
N ARG A 387 1.50 -29.46 10.78
CA ARG A 387 1.45 -30.11 12.09
C ARG A 387 1.19 -29.09 13.21
N THR A 388 0.68 -29.59 14.35
CA THR A 388 0.50 -28.77 15.54
C THR A 388 1.78 -28.75 16.36
N TRP A 389 2.30 -27.53 16.57
CA TRP A 389 3.46 -27.23 17.38
C TRP A 389 3.06 -26.39 18.61
N LEU A 390 3.92 -26.26 19.59
CA LEU A 390 3.73 -25.25 20.64
C LEU A 390 4.45 -23.95 20.24
N ASN A 391 3.83 -22.83 20.59
CA ASN A 391 4.23 -21.48 20.12
C ASN A 391 5.49 -20.92 20.76
N ASN A 392 5.99 -21.52 21.83
CA ASN A 392 7.18 -21.09 22.55
C ASN A 392 8.12 -22.28 22.82
N ASN A 393 9.41 -21.98 22.96
CA ASN A 393 10.38 -22.95 23.46
C ASN A 393 10.05 -23.37 24.88
N LEU A 394 10.34 -24.63 25.26
CA LEU A 394 10.20 -25.07 26.64
C LEU A 394 10.97 -24.14 27.59
N GLY A 395 10.29 -23.67 28.63
CA GLY A 395 10.89 -22.80 29.64
C GLY A 395 11.03 -21.32 29.22
N ALA A 396 10.33 -20.87 28.17
CA ALA A 396 10.32 -19.47 27.78
C ALA A 396 9.64 -18.58 28.83
N GLU A 397 10.16 -17.36 29.05
CA GLU A 397 9.59 -16.39 30.00
C GLU A 397 8.14 -16.01 29.65
N TYR A 398 7.79 -15.95 28.35
CA TYR A 398 6.40 -15.73 27.94
C TYR A 398 5.44 -16.84 28.40
N ALA A 399 5.91 -18.05 28.60
CA ALA A 399 5.12 -19.19 29.06
C ALA A 399 5.09 -19.31 30.59
N ASN A 400 5.96 -18.64 31.35
CA ASN A 400 6.12 -18.76 32.80
C ASN A 400 5.07 -17.92 33.54
N ILE A 401 4.13 -18.57 34.25
CA ILE A 401 3.07 -17.86 34.99
C ILE A 401 3.59 -16.93 36.12
N ASN A 402 4.82 -17.13 36.57
CA ASN A 402 5.48 -16.33 37.61
C ASN A 402 6.35 -15.20 37.02
N SER A 403 6.49 -15.13 35.69
CA SER A 403 7.28 -14.08 35.03
C SER A 403 6.48 -12.79 34.87
N PRO A 404 7.12 -11.61 35.08
CA PRO A 404 6.51 -10.33 34.71
C PRO A 404 6.24 -10.19 33.21
N HIS A 405 6.82 -11.07 32.38
CA HIS A 405 6.62 -11.13 30.92
C HIS A 405 5.56 -12.16 30.51
N PHE A 406 4.88 -12.80 31.46
CA PHE A 406 3.89 -13.83 31.16
C PHE A 406 2.86 -13.37 30.15
N ASN A 407 2.89 -13.98 29.00
CA ASN A 407 1.92 -13.82 27.91
C ASN A 407 1.98 -15.07 27.04
N PRO A 408 1.34 -16.17 27.41
CA PRO A 408 1.53 -17.47 26.76
C PRO A 408 1.07 -17.51 25.31
N ALA A 409 0.22 -16.59 24.87
CA ALA A 409 -0.16 -16.46 23.47
C ALA A 409 0.91 -15.71 22.63
N GLN A 410 1.88 -15.06 23.27
CA GLN A 410 2.96 -14.34 22.60
C GLN A 410 4.05 -15.31 22.16
N GLY A 411 4.34 -15.37 20.86
CA GLY A 411 5.58 -15.95 20.33
C GLY A 411 6.73 -14.94 20.31
N ALA A 412 7.92 -15.37 19.92
CA ALA A 412 9.07 -14.50 19.82
C ALA A 412 8.81 -13.30 18.89
N LYS A 413 9.18 -12.10 19.33
CA LYS A 413 9.04 -10.85 18.56
C LYS A 413 10.17 -10.64 17.57
N SER A 414 11.30 -11.30 17.79
CA SER A 414 12.47 -11.30 16.93
C SER A 414 13.31 -12.57 17.15
N LEU A 415 14.28 -12.83 16.30
CA LEU A 415 15.24 -13.93 16.48
C LEU A 415 16.03 -13.82 17.79
N THR A 416 16.23 -12.62 18.31
CA THR A 416 17.02 -12.31 19.50
C THR A 416 16.18 -11.93 20.71
N ASP A 417 14.90 -12.32 20.72
CA ASP A 417 13.98 -12.08 21.83
C ASP A 417 14.29 -13.06 22.97
N GLU A 418 15.00 -12.59 24.00
CA GLU A 418 15.42 -13.39 25.15
C GLU A 418 14.27 -13.96 25.97
N ASN A 419 13.11 -13.32 25.98
CA ASN A 419 11.92 -13.83 26.67
C ASN A 419 11.31 -15.06 26.01
N ALA A 420 11.67 -15.34 24.76
CA ALA A 420 11.26 -16.53 24.02
C ALA A 420 12.37 -17.60 23.92
N TYR A 421 13.55 -17.39 24.50
CA TYR A 421 14.67 -18.31 24.37
C TYR A 421 14.44 -19.67 25.05
N GLY A 422 13.86 -19.67 26.23
CA GLY A 422 13.55 -20.87 26.99
C GLY A 422 14.77 -21.56 27.61
N SER A 423 14.61 -22.81 27.96
CA SER A 423 15.58 -23.65 28.64
C SER A 423 16.52 -24.37 27.67
N LEU A 424 17.69 -24.80 28.15
CA LEU A 424 18.72 -25.52 27.37
C LEU A 424 18.89 -26.95 27.92
N PHE A 425 18.21 -27.89 27.30
CA PHE A 425 18.15 -29.29 27.72
C PHE A 425 19.38 -30.10 27.32
N GLN A 426 19.78 -31.03 28.18
CA GLN A 426 20.69 -32.12 27.82
C GLN A 426 19.89 -33.24 27.16
N TRP A 427 20.38 -33.75 26.02
CA TRP A 427 19.70 -34.82 25.30
C TRP A 427 19.44 -36.05 26.19
N GLY A 428 18.21 -36.58 26.14
CA GLY A 428 17.80 -37.73 26.90
C GLY A 428 17.57 -37.51 28.40
N ARG A 429 17.71 -36.28 28.91
CA ARG A 429 17.54 -35.97 30.33
C ARG A 429 16.20 -35.28 30.61
N LYS A 430 15.44 -35.78 31.58
CA LYS A 430 14.21 -35.15 32.08
C LYS A 430 14.51 -33.78 32.68
N PRO A 431 13.51 -32.91 32.78
CA PRO A 431 13.61 -31.60 33.42
C PRO A 431 13.85 -31.77 34.93
N ASP A 432 15.07 -31.60 35.39
CA ASP A 432 15.48 -31.69 36.81
C ASP A 432 16.09 -30.38 37.35
N GLY A 433 15.89 -29.28 36.62
CA GLY A 433 16.43 -27.96 36.91
C GLY A 433 17.79 -27.67 36.26
N HIS A 434 18.45 -28.68 35.61
CA HIS A 434 19.74 -28.46 34.90
C HIS A 434 19.58 -27.58 33.65
N GLU A 435 18.40 -27.61 33.05
CA GLU A 435 18.06 -26.94 31.79
C GLU A 435 17.70 -25.46 31.99
N LEU A 436 17.27 -25.08 33.18
CA LEU A 436 16.75 -23.74 33.48
C LEU A 436 17.83 -22.68 33.31
N MET A 437 17.47 -21.61 32.63
CA MET A 437 18.38 -20.51 32.27
C MET A 437 17.82 -19.18 32.77
N ASN A 438 18.71 -18.36 33.33
CA ASN A 438 18.47 -16.96 33.63
C ASN A 438 19.03 -16.12 32.48
N TRP A 439 18.17 -15.67 31.59
CA TRP A 439 18.52 -14.78 30.49
C TRP A 439 18.58 -13.33 31.01
N LYS A 440 19.70 -12.65 30.76
CA LYS A 440 19.91 -11.24 31.15
C LYS A 440 19.88 -10.31 29.95
N THR A 441 20.29 -10.82 28.80
CA THR A 441 20.30 -10.12 27.51
C THR A 441 20.17 -11.13 26.38
N SER A 442 19.96 -10.67 25.17
CA SER A 442 19.90 -11.51 23.96
C SER A 442 21.17 -12.36 23.70
N THR A 443 22.30 -11.99 24.30
CA THR A 443 23.58 -12.67 24.12
C THR A 443 24.15 -13.29 25.39
N HIS A 444 23.48 -13.10 26.52
CA HIS A 444 23.99 -13.52 27.83
C HIS A 444 22.93 -14.21 28.68
N GLY A 445 23.20 -15.47 29.03
CA GLY A 445 22.41 -16.27 29.96
C GLY A 445 23.31 -17.10 30.87
N THR A 446 22.82 -17.41 32.06
CA THR A 446 23.50 -18.27 33.03
C THR A 446 22.57 -19.39 33.46
N PRO A 447 23.10 -20.61 33.78
CA PRO A 447 22.27 -21.64 34.41
C PRO A 447 21.63 -21.13 35.68
N ALA A 448 20.32 -21.38 35.85
CA ALA A 448 19.61 -21.00 37.07
C ALA A 448 20.16 -21.78 38.29
N ASN A 449 20.55 -23.06 38.06
CA ASN A 449 21.19 -23.88 39.07
C ASN A 449 22.57 -24.39 38.55
N PRO A 450 23.66 -23.67 38.84
CA PRO A 450 25.00 -24.04 38.35
C PRO A 450 25.58 -25.29 39.01
N SER A 451 25.02 -25.75 40.11
CA SER A 451 25.45 -26.99 40.79
C SER A 451 25.00 -28.27 40.07
N LEU A 452 23.96 -28.19 39.24
CA LEU A 452 23.49 -29.32 38.44
C LEU A 452 24.35 -29.52 37.21
N GLN A 453 25.34 -30.40 37.36
CA GLN A 453 26.32 -30.74 36.31
C GLN A 453 25.64 -31.54 35.19
N TRP A 454 26.26 -31.52 34.00
CA TRP A 454 25.93 -32.42 32.90
C TRP A 454 26.18 -33.88 33.28
N LYS A 455 25.22 -34.75 32.92
CA LYS A 455 25.38 -36.20 33.05
C LYS A 455 26.25 -36.73 31.90
N SER A 456 27.06 -37.73 32.16
CA SER A 456 27.82 -38.44 31.09
C SER A 456 26.86 -39.30 30.25
N ASP A 457 27.26 -39.63 29.03
CA ASP A 457 26.47 -40.49 28.13
C ASP A 457 26.15 -41.87 28.73
N SER A 458 27.01 -42.38 29.61
CA SER A 458 26.80 -43.63 30.35
C SER A 458 25.69 -43.52 31.43
N GLN A 459 25.39 -42.30 31.88
CA GLN A 459 24.31 -42.01 32.84
C GLN A 459 22.96 -41.74 32.15
N LEU A 460 22.97 -41.50 30.83
CA LEU A 460 21.78 -41.22 30.01
C LEU A 460 21.51 -42.45 29.10
N LYS A 461 20.87 -43.48 29.67
CA LYS A 461 20.69 -44.77 28.98
C LYS A 461 19.57 -44.80 27.93
N SER A 462 18.63 -43.90 28.03
CA SER A 462 17.48 -43.78 27.13
C SER A 462 17.07 -42.34 26.98
N PHE A 463 16.35 -42.00 25.90
CA PHE A 463 15.76 -40.69 25.74
C PHE A 463 14.55 -40.54 26.66
N GLU A 464 14.63 -39.60 27.61
CA GLU A 464 13.52 -39.24 28.49
C GLU A 464 12.95 -37.91 27.97
N ASP A 465 11.76 -37.98 27.35
CA ASP A 465 11.13 -36.82 26.73
C ASP A 465 10.68 -35.81 27.79
N PRO A 466 11.13 -34.55 27.75
CA PRO A 466 10.73 -33.51 28.73
C PRO A 466 9.38 -32.86 28.41
N CYS A 467 8.73 -33.22 27.34
CA CYS A 467 7.59 -32.51 26.80
C CYS A 467 6.31 -32.68 27.64
N PRO A 468 5.35 -31.73 27.54
CA PRO A 468 3.99 -31.88 28.06
C PRO A 468 3.28 -33.12 27.54
N ALA A 469 2.23 -33.58 28.27
CA ALA A 469 1.39 -34.69 27.84
C ALA A 469 0.75 -34.40 26.44
N GLY A 470 0.79 -35.38 25.55
CA GLY A 470 0.30 -35.24 24.19
C GLY A 470 1.29 -34.55 23.20
N TYR A 471 2.48 -34.19 23.67
CA TYR A 471 3.54 -33.59 22.87
C TYR A 471 4.85 -34.35 23.03
N HIS A 472 5.71 -34.24 22.05
CA HIS A 472 7.04 -34.86 22.08
C HIS A 472 8.10 -33.96 21.45
N THR A 473 9.35 -34.21 21.81
CA THR A 473 10.51 -33.64 21.12
C THR A 473 10.55 -34.17 19.67
N PRO A 474 10.62 -33.31 18.64
CA PRO A 474 10.49 -33.74 17.25
C PRO A 474 11.55 -34.78 16.83
N THR A 475 11.17 -35.69 15.98
CA THR A 475 12.08 -36.57 15.25
C THR A 475 12.85 -35.79 14.20
N THR A 476 13.92 -36.38 13.68
CA THR A 476 14.68 -35.79 12.57
C THR A 476 13.81 -35.58 11.33
N ASP A 477 12.88 -36.49 11.05
CA ASP A 477 12.02 -36.40 9.86
C ASP A 477 10.97 -35.30 10.01
N GLU A 478 10.45 -35.06 11.21
CA GLU A 478 9.57 -33.93 11.50
C GLU A 478 10.30 -32.59 11.35
N LEU A 479 11.54 -32.48 11.85
CA LEU A 479 12.36 -31.29 11.64
C LEU A 479 12.70 -31.07 10.15
N ARG A 480 12.90 -32.14 9.38
CA ARG A 480 13.11 -32.05 7.92
C ARG A 480 11.85 -31.59 7.20
N ALA A 481 10.67 -32.10 7.61
CA ALA A 481 9.40 -31.68 7.02
C ALA A 481 9.13 -30.19 7.28
N LEU A 482 9.35 -29.71 8.50
CA LEU A 482 9.28 -28.28 8.84
C LEU A 482 10.26 -27.46 7.99
N HIS A 483 11.52 -27.87 7.91
CA HIS A 483 12.53 -27.16 7.12
C HIS A 483 12.18 -27.12 5.63
N LEU A 484 11.69 -28.25 5.07
CA LEU A 484 11.23 -28.34 3.68
C LEU A 484 10.06 -27.38 3.41
N ALA A 485 9.08 -27.31 4.30
CA ALA A 485 7.94 -26.43 4.16
C ALA A 485 8.32 -24.94 4.13
N VAL A 486 9.38 -24.57 4.87
CA VAL A 486 9.87 -23.17 4.93
C VAL A 486 10.83 -22.83 3.79
N THR A 487 11.77 -23.72 3.47
CA THR A 487 12.90 -23.42 2.58
C THR A 487 12.79 -24.03 1.19
N GLY A 488 11.96 -25.07 1.04
CA GLY A 488 11.90 -25.90 -0.17
C GLY A 488 13.03 -26.94 -0.28
N THR A 489 13.81 -27.17 0.80
CA THR A 489 14.92 -28.13 0.81
C THR A 489 14.84 -29.09 2.00
N LEU A 490 15.33 -30.33 1.82
CA LEU A 490 15.35 -31.35 2.89
C LEU A 490 16.59 -31.27 3.80
N TYR A 491 17.54 -30.42 3.49
CA TYR A 491 18.80 -30.32 4.22
C TYR A 491 18.66 -29.39 5.43
N LEU A 492 18.83 -29.92 6.64
CA LEU A 492 18.84 -29.18 7.91
C LEU A 492 20.13 -28.36 8.08
N ILE A 493 20.49 -27.54 7.07
CA ILE A 493 21.69 -26.71 7.07
C ILE A 493 21.28 -25.25 7.24
N ASP A 494 22.21 -24.41 7.69
CA ASP A 494 22.09 -22.97 7.81
C ASP A 494 21.52 -22.32 6.51
N ASP A 495 20.19 -22.32 6.37
CA ASP A 495 19.50 -21.70 5.25
C ASP A 495 19.02 -20.30 5.66
N PRO A 496 19.44 -19.24 4.94
CA PRO A 496 18.99 -17.87 5.23
C PRO A 496 17.48 -17.68 5.22
N LYS A 497 16.74 -18.47 4.42
CA LYS A 497 15.26 -18.39 4.38
C LYS A 497 14.65 -18.83 5.69
N PHE A 498 15.21 -19.86 6.32
CA PHE A 498 14.73 -20.34 7.62
C PHE A 498 14.96 -19.31 8.74
N ILE A 499 16.01 -18.51 8.64
CA ILE A 499 16.30 -17.41 9.57
C ILE A 499 15.26 -16.28 9.44
N VAL A 500 14.87 -15.94 8.21
CA VAL A 500 13.98 -14.80 7.93
C VAL A 500 12.54 -15.11 8.30
N SER A 501 12.07 -16.35 8.12
CA SER A 501 10.69 -16.74 8.39
C SER A 501 10.59 -18.25 8.59
N ASN A 502 10.75 -18.71 9.82
CA ASN A 502 10.65 -20.15 10.14
C ASN A 502 9.23 -20.62 10.48
N GLY A 503 8.25 -19.72 10.49
CA GLY A 503 6.83 -20.04 10.72
C GLY A 503 6.45 -20.45 12.15
N LEU A 504 7.43 -20.72 13.02
CA LEU A 504 7.25 -21.08 14.43
C LEU A 504 7.85 -20.06 15.40
N ASN A 505 8.34 -18.93 14.91
CA ASN A 505 9.03 -17.89 15.71
C ASN A 505 10.25 -18.44 16.48
N LEU A 506 11.00 -19.37 15.89
CA LEU A 506 12.21 -19.93 16.48
C LEU A 506 13.29 -18.86 16.65
N THR A 507 14.04 -18.96 17.75
CA THR A 507 15.02 -17.95 18.16
C THR A 507 16.45 -18.43 18.05
N VAL A 508 17.41 -17.48 18.12
CA VAL A 508 18.84 -17.79 18.20
C VAL A 508 19.31 -17.91 19.65
N ALA A 509 18.57 -18.67 20.47
CA ALA A 509 18.84 -18.89 21.89
C ALA A 509 20.19 -19.60 22.17
N GLY A 510 20.83 -20.10 21.13
CA GLY A 510 22.17 -20.68 21.24
C GLY A 510 22.21 -22.10 21.78
N TYR A 511 23.21 -22.37 22.58
CA TYR A 511 23.46 -23.66 23.21
C TYR A 511 24.39 -23.52 24.41
N ARG A 512 24.35 -24.51 25.32
CA ARG A 512 25.28 -24.64 26.44
C ARG A 512 26.36 -25.67 26.13
N SER A 513 27.64 -25.33 26.38
CA SER A 513 28.74 -26.25 26.30
C SER A 513 29.06 -26.90 27.67
N TYR A 514 29.97 -27.88 27.73
CA TYR A 514 30.45 -28.49 28.98
C TYR A 514 30.98 -27.46 29.99
N THR A 515 31.57 -26.40 29.50
CA THR A 515 31.88 -25.21 30.30
C THR A 515 30.65 -24.31 30.35
N VAL A 516 30.48 -23.54 31.42
CA VAL A 516 29.33 -22.69 31.73
C VAL A 516 28.98 -21.66 30.63
N ALA A 517 29.72 -21.63 29.53
CA ALA A 517 29.54 -20.67 28.44
C ALA A 517 28.32 -21.00 27.57
N VAL A 518 27.34 -20.11 27.63
CA VAL A 518 26.20 -20.06 26.72
C VAL A 518 26.54 -19.19 25.53
N ARG A 519 26.28 -19.68 24.33
CA ARG A 519 26.44 -18.91 23.09
C ARG A 519 25.08 -18.63 22.48
N SER A 520 24.55 -17.46 22.74
CA SER A 520 23.25 -16.98 22.24
C SER A 520 23.41 -15.77 21.31
N GLY A 521 22.33 -15.34 20.70
CA GLY A 521 22.27 -14.14 19.86
C GLY A 521 22.70 -14.30 18.41
N SER A 522 23.36 -15.42 18.04
CA SER A 522 23.79 -15.65 16.65
C SER A 522 23.43 -17.02 16.10
N THR A 523 23.03 -17.97 16.94
CA THR A 523 22.79 -19.36 16.54
C THR A 523 21.56 -19.93 17.23
N GLY A 524 20.63 -20.52 16.47
CA GLY A 524 19.55 -21.34 16.99
C GLY A 524 19.92 -22.82 16.89
N ARG A 525 19.61 -23.60 17.95
CA ARG A 525 19.88 -25.03 17.98
C ARG A 525 18.76 -25.77 18.66
N TYR A 526 18.09 -26.63 17.89
CA TYR A 526 16.90 -27.36 18.30
C TYR A 526 17.14 -28.86 18.21
N MET A 527 16.87 -29.56 19.29
CA MET A 527 17.11 -30.95 19.51
C MET A 527 16.11 -31.83 18.76
N SER A 528 16.58 -32.97 18.23
CA SER A 528 15.76 -34.09 17.79
C SER A 528 15.82 -35.23 18.84
N ARG A 529 14.69 -35.95 19.00
CA ARG A 529 14.69 -37.18 19.80
C ARG A 529 15.35 -38.38 19.11
N SER A 530 15.58 -38.31 17.79
CA SER A 530 16.18 -39.38 17.01
C SER A 530 17.65 -39.60 17.37
N GLU A 531 18.05 -40.84 17.63
CA GLU A 531 19.43 -41.24 17.78
C GLU A 531 20.11 -41.36 16.41
N HIS A 532 21.39 -41.01 16.33
CA HIS A 532 22.18 -41.27 15.15
C HIS A 532 23.05 -42.49 15.40
N SER A 533 22.97 -43.50 14.52
CA SER A 533 23.85 -44.69 14.56
C SER A 533 25.28 -44.36 14.14
N GLY A 534 26.18 -44.19 15.11
CA GLY A 534 27.62 -43.93 14.87
C GLY A 534 28.45 -43.90 16.14
N ILE A 535 29.76 -43.91 16.02
CA ILE A 535 30.79 -44.12 17.07
C ILE A 535 30.74 -43.07 18.20
N GLU A 536 30.05 -41.98 18.04
CA GLU A 536 29.71 -41.01 19.10
C GLU A 536 28.23 -40.63 18.95
N ARG A 537 27.49 -40.65 20.04
CA ARG A 537 26.07 -40.20 20.08
C ARG A 537 25.95 -38.75 19.62
N THR A 538 26.04 -38.55 18.32
CA THR A 538 25.75 -37.26 17.67
C THR A 538 24.26 -37.19 17.36
N HIS A 539 23.54 -36.36 18.09
CA HIS A 539 22.10 -36.20 17.88
C HIS A 539 21.84 -35.32 16.66
N CYS A 540 20.86 -35.74 15.85
CA CYS A 540 20.35 -34.91 14.78
C CYS A 540 19.71 -33.65 15.39
N ARG A 541 19.84 -32.53 14.72
CA ARG A 541 19.35 -31.24 15.18
C ARG A 541 19.00 -30.34 14.00
N LEU A 542 18.05 -29.47 14.21
CA LEU A 542 17.87 -28.30 13.38
C LEU A 542 18.80 -27.20 13.89
N GLY A 543 19.67 -26.68 13.04
CA GLY A 543 20.58 -25.60 13.37
C GLY A 543 20.55 -24.50 12.32
N PHE A 544 20.57 -23.24 12.76
CA PHE A 544 20.72 -22.09 11.89
C PHE A 544 21.57 -21.01 12.57
N SER A 545 22.27 -20.21 11.77
CA SER A 545 23.16 -19.17 12.26
C SER A 545 23.04 -17.91 11.42
N THR A 546 23.00 -16.76 12.09
CA THR A 546 23.03 -15.45 11.44
C THR A 546 24.39 -15.11 10.80
N SER A 547 25.45 -15.85 11.14
CA SER A 547 26.83 -15.64 10.67
C SER A 547 27.31 -16.61 9.59
N GLY A 548 26.52 -17.63 9.23
CA GLY A 548 26.87 -18.62 8.19
C GLY A 548 28.07 -19.52 8.51
N LYS A 549 28.59 -19.56 9.75
CA LYS A 549 29.76 -20.37 10.13
C LYS A 549 29.36 -21.69 10.77
N ARG A 550 29.87 -22.82 10.23
CA ARG A 550 29.75 -24.16 10.83
C ARG A 550 30.54 -24.27 12.14
N GLN A 551 29.92 -24.84 13.18
CA GLN A 551 30.55 -25.04 14.48
C GLN A 551 30.61 -26.53 14.88
N LYS A 552 31.65 -26.89 15.65
CA LYS A 552 31.95 -28.25 16.17
C LYS A 552 31.28 -28.49 17.51
N ARG A 553 30.96 -29.75 17.82
CA ARG A 553 30.46 -30.45 19.04
C ARG A 553 29.77 -29.64 20.16
N ILE A 554 28.55 -30.04 20.54
CA ILE A 554 27.61 -29.25 21.36
C ILE A 554 26.84 -30.18 22.32
N VAL A 555 26.49 -29.67 23.52
CA VAL A 555 25.88 -30.45 24.61
C VAL A 555 24.52 -29.94 25.12
N GLY A 556 24.12 -28.74 25.00
CA GLY A 556 22.79 -28.28 25.46
C GLY A 556 22.04 -27.50 24.37
N GLN A 557 20.78 -27.83 24.16
CA GLN A 557 19.98 -27.32 23.03
C GLN A 557 18.56 -26.97 23.47
N ASN A 558 17.89 -26.11 22.70
CA ASN A 558 16.47 -25.80 22.86
C ASN A 558 15.62 -26.97 22.37
N ILE A 559 14.39 -27.01 22.90
CA ILE A 559 13.35 -27.92 22.46
C ILE A 559 12.18 -27.12 21.95
N ILE A 560 11.75 -27.40 20.73
CA ILE A 560 10.42 -27.07 20.21
C ILE A 560 9.57 -28.34 20.28
N LEU A 561 8.28 -28.17 20.36
CA LEU A 561 7.36 -29.25 20.68
C LEU A 561 6.39 -29.47 19.54
N ILE A 562 6.13 -30.75 19.24
CA ILE A 562 5.16 -31.19 18.24
C ILE A 562 4.11 -32.10 18.89
N ASN A 563 2.88 -32.03 18.44
CA ASN A 563 1.79 -32.91 18.87
C ASN A 563 2.07 -34.35 18.44
N SER A 564 1.73 -35.29 19.33
CA SER A 564 1.96 -36.74 19.15
C SER A 564 1.05 -37.35 18.11
#